data_8b87669354b561f0e656acbf3d4adb46
#
_entry.id   8b87669354b561f0e656acbf3d4adb46
#
_cell.length_a   1.000
_cell.length_b   1.000
_cell.length_c   1.000
_cell.angle_alpha   90.00
_cell.angle_beta   90.00
_cell.angle_gamma   90.00
#
_symmetry.space_group_name_H-M   'P 1'
#
loop_
_entity.id
_entity.type
_entity.pdbx_description
1 polymer ?
#
loop_
_entity_poly.entity_id
_entity_poly.type
_entity_poly.pdbx_seq_one_letter_code
_entity_poly.pdbx_strand_id
1 'polypeptide(L)'
;TDIPYVATIDFLVTVRNGNEFELVAISCKPIEDPDQEVKWRTLERLELERRYAERMGIRYLIMSSRFVPILMAGQLEWCMERASLSDVPHLAECVDEFSYEFAALPHLSVSDAVARASESQKMSLEEGWMVFRHCAWTQAIDIDLSVPLLTSYPARRNGRVLREKLRGSLFEGSAK
;
A
#
# COMPACT_ATOMS: atom_id res chain seq x y z
N THR A 1 26.36 6.44 33.75
CA THR A 1 26.72 6.20 32.32
C THR A 1 25.56 6.72 31.48
N ASP A 2 25.75 7.92 30.93
CA ASP A 2 24.78 8.48 29.99
C ASP A 2 24.86 7.66 28.70
N ILE A 3 23.84 6.81 28.49
CA ILE A 3 23.66 6.13 27.23
C ILE A 3 23.05 7.15 26.27
N PRO A 4 23.71 7.48 25.15
CA PRO A 4 23.15 8.43 24.20
C PRO A 4 21.82 7.91 23.66
N TYR A 5 20.78 8.72 23.79
CA TYR A 5 19.47 8.41 23.21
C TYR A 5 19.55 8.52 21.68
N VAL A 6 19.25 7.42 21.00
CA VAL A 6 19.19 7.38 19.55
C VAL A 6 17.70 7.41 19.14
N ALA A 7 17.27 8.50 18.54
CA ALA A 7 15.97 8.56 17.88
C ALA A 7 16.06 7.95 16.48
N THR A 8 15.11 7.08 16.14
CA THR A 8 15.03 6.42 14.83
C THR A 8 13.75 6.83 14.14
N ILE A 9 13.85 7.15 12.85
CA ILE A 9 12.72 7.33 11.95
C ILE A 9 12.39 5.95 11.34
N ASP A 10 11.10 5.60 11.27
CA ASP A 10 10.70 4.26 10.85
C ASP A 10 10.96 4.02 9.35
N PHE A 11 10.71 5.04 8.49
CA PHE A 11 10.99 4.96 7.07
C PHE A 11 11.58 6.26 6.53
N LEU A 12 12.55 6.15 5.63
CA LEU A 12 13.01 7.22 4.77
C LEU A 12 12.77 6.78 3.32
N VAL A 13 11.86 7.46 2.64
CA VAL A 13 11.44 7.09 1.29
C VAL A 13 11.78 8.17 0.28
N THR A 14 12.13 7.78 -0.93
CA THR A 14 12.27 8.68 -2.06
C THR A 14 10.95 8.69 -2.83
N VAL A 15 10.32 9.84 -2.92
CA VAL A 15 9.07 10.03 -3.65
C VAL A 15 9.37 10.78 -4.95
N ARG A 16 8.86 10.25 -6.05
CA ARG A 16 8.92 10.96 -7.34
C ARG A 16 7.71 11.90 -7.45
N ASN A 17 7.99 13.19 -7.61
CA ASN A 17 6.98 14.21 -7.87
C ASN A 17 7.26 14.86 -9.23
N GLY A 18 6.55 14.41 -10.26
CA GLY A 18 6.85 14.78 -11.65
C GLY A 18 8.25 14.31 -12.07
N ASN A 19 9.15 15.24 -12.36
CA ASN A 19 10.55 14.98 -12.73
C ASN A 19 11.53 15.12 -11.56
N GLU A 20 11.07 15.49 -10.38
CA GLU A 20 11.88 15.69 -9.19
C GLU A 20 11.75 14.51 -8.22
N PHE A 21 12.77 14.32 -7.40
CA PHE A 21 12.77 13.35 -6.32
C PHE A 21 12.82 14.08 -4.99
N GLU A 22 11.93 13.71 -4.09
CA GLU A 22 11.84 14.26 -2.73
C GLU A 22 12.10 13.15 -1.71
N LEU A 23 12.89 13.44 -0.67
CA LEU A 23 13.03 12.57 0.49
C LEU A 23 11.91 12.86 1.49
N VAL A 24 11.26 11.81 1.95
CA VAL A 24 10.20 11.90 2.95
C VAL A 24 10.52 10.94 4.10
N ALA A 25 10.62 11.50 5.29
CA ALA A 25 10.78 10.77 6.54
C ALA A 25 9.39 10.45 7.12
N ILE A 26 9.14 9.20 7.46
CA ILE A 26 7.83 8.75 7.95
C ILE A 26 8.01 8.05 9.30
N SER A 27 7.26 8.52 10.31
CA SER A 27 7.13 7.85 11.59
C SER A 27 5.74 7.23 11.74
N CYS A 28 5.69 5.93 12.02
CA CYS A 28 4.45 5.18 12.19
C CYS A 28 4.05 5.13 13.67
N LYS A 29 2.81 5.49 13.98
CA LYS A 29 2.26 5.43 15.34
C LYS A 29 0.91 4.73 15.33
N PRO A 30 0.71 3.76 16.24
CA PRO A 30 -0.57 3.08 16.41
C PRO A 30 -1.53 4.02 17.18
N ILE A 31 -2.05 5.05 16.50
CA ILE A 31 -3.08 5.94 17.06
C ILE A 31 -4.42 5.39 16.58
N GLU A 32 -5.07 4.59 17.41
CA GLU A 32 -6.34 3.94 17.07
C GLU A 32 -7.54 4.84 17.37
N ASP A 33 -7.48 5.62 18.45
CA ASP A 33 -8.55 6.48 18.91
C ASP A 33 -8.18 7.97 18.75
N PRO A 34 -9.08 8.80 18.16
CA PRO A 34 -8.90 10.25 18.09
C PRO A 34 -8.71 10.91 19.45
N ASP A 35 -9.37 10.38 20.46
CA ASP A 35 -9.37 10.92 21.83
C ASP A 35 -8.29 10.29 22.71
N GLN A 36 -7.49 9.36 22.15
CA GLN A 36 -6.39 8.75 22.88
C GLN A 36 -5.31 9.77 23.19
N GLU A 37 -5.09 10.01 24.48
CA GLU A 37 -4.03 10.89 24.95
C GLU A 37 -2.66 10.31 24.59
N VAL A 38 -1.95 10.98 23.71
CA VAL A 38 -0.60 10.57 23.30
C VAL A 38 0.38 10.87 24.44
N LYS A 39 1.10 9.85 24.89
CA LYS A 39 2.07 10.00 26.00
C LYS A 39 3.08 11.10 25.68
N TRP A 40 3.37 11.96 26.66
CA TRP A 40 4.32 13.08 26.53
C TRP A 40 5.64 12.69 25.88
N ARG A 41 6.26 11.58 26.31
CA ARG A 41 7.50 11.08 25.72
C ARG A 41 7.40 10.76 24.22
N THR A 42 6.24 10.31 23.76
CA THR A 42 6.00 10.06 22.34
C THR A 42 5.96 11.38 21.56
N LEU A 43 5.32 12.41 22.13
CA LEU A 43 5.28 13.75 21.54
C LEU A 43 6.67 14.38 21.46
N GLU A 44 7.48 14.28 22.54
CA GLU A 44 8.86 14.77 22.56
C GLU A 44 9.70 14.09 21.46
N ARG A 45 9.56 12.77 21.33
CA ARG A 45 10.27 12.00 20.29
C ARG A 45 9.85 12.44 18.89
N LEU A 46 8.56 12.54 18.63
CA LEU A 46 8.04 12.98 17.32
C LEU A 46 8.51 14.39 16.97
N GLU A 47 8.53 15.30 17.96
CA GLU A 47 9.01 16.66 17.75
C GLU A 47 10.53 16.69 17.48
N LEU A 48 11.32 15.83 18.13
CA LEU A 48 12.74 15.69 17.85
C LEU A 48 12.98 15.19 16.41
N GLU A 49 12.24 14.16 15.99
CA GLU A 49 12.30 13.60 14.64
C GLU A 49 11.90 14.65 13.59
N ARG A 50 10.83 15.41 13.84
CA ARG A 50 10.38 16.49 12.98
C ARG A 50 11.43 17.57 12.79
N ARG A 51 12.02 18.07 13.91
CA ARG A 51 13.06 19.11 13.86
C ARG A 51 14.32 18.63 13.15
N TYR A 52 14.67 17.37 13.34
CA TYR A 52 15.81 16.79 12.63
C TYR A 52 15.55 16.77 11.12
N ALA A 53 14.40 16.25 10.70
CA ALA A 53 14.03 16.18 9.29
C ALA A 53 13.98 17.59 8.66
N GLU A 54 13.39 18.56 9.35
CA GLU A 54 13.31 19.96 8.92
C GLU A 54 14.71 20.58 8.73
N ARG A 55 15.64 20.34 9.69
CA ARG A 55 17.02 20.79 9.58
C ARG A 55 17.77 20.18 8.40
N MET A 56 17.43 18.96 8.02
CA MET A 56 17.99 18.25 6.88
C MET A 56 17.31 18.59 5.57
N GLY A 57 16.27 19.46 5.57
CA GLY A 57 15.45 19.73 4.39
C GLY A 57 14.60 18.55 3.92
N ILE A 58 14.28 17.61 4.83
CA ILE A 58 13.51 16.41 4.54
C ILE A 58 12.09 16.63 5.04
N ARG A 59 11.11 16.35 4.20
CA ARG A 59 9.70 16.38 4.60
C ARG A 59 9.40 15.29 5.63
N TYR A 60 8.68 15.64 6.69
CA TYR A 60 8.35 14.72 7.78
C TYR A 60 6.85 14.45 7.84
N LEU A 61 6.48 13.17 7.91
CA LEU A 61 5.09 12.72 8.02
C LEU A 61 4.93 11.77 9.20
N ILE A 62 3.78 11.85 9.85
CA ILE A 62 3.34 10.87 10.85
C ILE A 62 2.20 10.06 10.22
N MET A 63 2.40 8.75 10.11
CA MET A 63 1.37 7.80 9.69
C MET A 63 0.76 7.10 10.90
N SER A 64 -0.56 6.97 10.87
CA SER A 64 -1.31 6.23 11.89
C SER A 64 -2.28 5.24 11.23
N SER A 65 -2.86 4.36 12.02
CA SER A 65 -3.91 3.42 11.58
C SER A 65 -5.14 4.08 10.93
N ARG A 66 -5.31 5.39 11.09
CA ARG A 66 -6.34 6.16 10.37
C ARG A 66 -6.07 6.26 8.87
N PHE A 67 -4.80 6.30 8.46
CA PHE A 67 -4.44 6.35 7.04
C PHE A 67 -4.46 4.98 6.38
N VAL A 68 -4.11 3.93 7.16
CA VAL A 68 -4.13 2.55 6.68
C VAL A 68 -4.96 1.72 7.66
N PRO A 69 -6.27 1.57 7.41
CA PRO A 69 -7.13 0.73 8.24
C PRO A 69 -6.62 -0.71 8.34
N ILE A 70 -6.83 -1.36 9.48
CA ILE A 70 -6.37 -2.74 9.76
C ILE A 70 -6.79 -3.72 8.64
N LEU A 71 -8.03 -3.58 8.15
CA LEU A 71 -8.52 -4.39 7.04
C LEU A 71 -7.66 -4.23 5.78
N MET A 72 -7.36 -2.98 5.41
CA MET A 72 -6.52 -2.68 4.26
C MET A 72 -5.10 -3.21 4.45
N ALA A 73 -4.54 -3.07 5.66
CA ALA A 73 -3.22 -3.59 5.98
C ALA A 73 -3.15 -5.11 5.79
N GLY A 74 -4.14 -5.87 6.30
CA GLY A 74 -4.19 -7.32 6.12
C GLY A 74 -4.34 -7.76 4.67
N GLN A 75 -5.15 -7.03 3.87
CA GLN A 75 -5.27 -7.32 2.44
C GLN A 75 -4.00 -6.99 1.66
N LEU A 76 -3.31 -5.89 2.01
CA LEU A 76 -2.01 -5.56 1.44
C LEU A 76 -0.94 -6.59 1.82
N GLU A 77 -0.90 -7.05 3.07
CA GLU A 77 0.01 -8.10 3.53
C GLU A 77 -0.20 -9.39 2.73
N TRP A 78 -1.46 -9.80 2.53
CA TRP A 78 -1.80 -10.95 1.70
C TRP A 78 -1.33 -10.78 0.26
N CYS A 79 -1.50 -9.61 -0.36
CA CYS A 79 -0.98 -9.34 -1.71
C CYS A 79 0.55 -9.30 -1.74
N MET A 80 1.19 -8.74 -0.70
CA MET A 80 2.64 -8.56 -0.59
C MET A 80 3.43 -9.87 -0.68
N GLU A 81 2.85 -10.99 -0.25
CA GLU A 81 3.48 -12.31 -0.42
C GLU A 81 3.79 -12.64 -1.88
N ARG A 82 3.18 -11.94 -2.83
CA ARG A 82 3.42 -12.01 -4.27
C ARG A 82 3.85 -10.65 -4.86
N ALA A 83 4.57 -9.85 -4.09
CA ALA A 83 5.14 -8.58 -4.57
C ALA A 83 6.11 -8.80 -5.74
N SER A 84 6.76 -9.96 -5.80
CA SER A 84 7.62 -10.41 -6.90
C SER A 84 7.18 -11.77 -7.39
N LEU A 85 7.33 -12.01 -8.69
CA LEU A 85 7.17 -13.33 -9.35
C LEU A 85 8.51 -13.89 -9.81
N SER A 86 9.63 -13.43 -9.23
CA SER A 86 10.98 -13.87 -9.62
C SER A 86 11.25 -15.36 -9.42
N ASP A 87 10.54 -15.97 -8.48
CA ASP A 87 10.55 -17.42 -8.21
C ASP A 87 9.71 -18.25 -9.21
N VAL A 88 8.83 -17.60 -9.95
CA VAL A 88 7.94 -18.21 -10.95
C VAL A 88 7.91 -17.35 -12.24
N PRO A 89 9.05 -17.20 -12.94
CA PRO A 89 9.21 -16.21 -14.00
C PRO A 89 8.23 -16.38 -15.18
N HIS A 90 7.75 -17.62 -15.43
CA HIS A 90 6.73 -17.86 -16.46
C HIS A 90 5.39 -17.18 -16.15
N LEU A 91 5.07 -16.93 -14.87
CA LEU A 91 3.86 -16.18 -14.49
C LEU A 91 4.03 -14.67 -14.69
N ALA A 92 5.24 -14.16 -14.63
CA ALA A 92 5.50 -12.74 -14.88
C ALA A 92 5.16 -12.33 -16.33
N GLU A 93 5.31 -13.25 -17.28
CA GLU A 93 4.94 -13.03 -18.69
C GLU A 93 3.41 -12.96 -18.90
N CYS A 94 2.64 -13.52 -17.99
CA CYS A 94 1.18 -13.56 -18.06
C CYS A 94 0.49 -12.34 -17.43
N VAL A 95 1.21 -11.47 -16.73
CA VAL A 95 0.64 -10.38 -15.91
C VAL A 95 -0.24 -9.43 -16.71
N ASP A 96 0.24 -8.96 -17.86
CA ASP A 96 -0.47 -7.97 -18.68
C ASP A 96 -1.77 -8.53 -19.24
N GLU A 97 -1.72 -9.73 -19.82
CA GLU A 97 -2.89 -10.39 -20.41
C GLU A 97 -3.90 -10.79 -19.31
N PHE A 98 -3.43 -11.35 -18.20
CA PHE A 98 -4.28 -11.64 -17.04
C PHE A 98 -5.00 -10.39 -16.54
N SER A 99 -4.27 -9.28 -16.43
CA SER A 99 -4.83 -8.01 -15.97
C SER A 99 -5.92 -7.50 -16.91
N TYR A 100 -5.70 -7.61 -18.21
CA TYR A 100 -6.65 -7.23 -19.25
C TYR A 100 -7.92 -8.10 -19.17
N GLU A 101 -7.77 -9.43 -19.14
CA GLU A 101 -8.87 -10.37 -19.04
C GLU A 101 -9.69 -10.17 -17.75
N PHE A 102 -9.01 -10.05 -16.61
CA PHE A 102 -9.68 -9.76 -15.34
C PHE A 102 -10.45 -8.44 -15.39
N ALA A 103 -9.88 -7.41 -16.02
CA ALA A 103 -10.52 -6.10 -16.16
C ALA A 103 -11.80 -6.16 -17.06
N ALA A 104 -11.83 -7.04 -18.04
CA ALA A 104 -12.97 -7.25 -18.94
C ALA A 104 -14.18 -7.93 -18.25
N LEU A 105 -14.00 -8.50 -17.04
CA LEU A 105 -15.01 -9.29 -16.32
C LEU A 105 -15.51 -8.59 -15.03
N PRO A 106 -16.01 -7.33 -15.09
CA PRO A 106 -16.34 -6.56 -13.89
C PRO A 106 -17.54 -7.06 -13.11
N HIS A 107 -18.37 -7.88 -13.71
CA HIS A 107 -19.63 -8.40 -13.16
C HIS A 107 -19.48 -9.80 -12.54
N LEU A 108 -18.38 -10.48 -12.81
CA LEU A 108 -18.09 -11.78 -12.20
C LEU A 108 -17.57 -11.62 -10.77
N SER A 109 -17.78 -12.67 -9.98
CA SER A 109 -17.09 -12.78 -8.68
C SER A 109 -15.56 -12.76 -8.90
N VAL A 110 -14.81 -12.36 -7.88
CA VAL A 110 -13.34 -12.38 -7.97
C VAL A 110 -12.84 -13.79 -8.30
N SER A 111 -13.42 -14.82 -7.66
CA SER A 111 -13.05 -16.22 -7.92
C SER A 111 -13.31 -16.63 -9.36
N ASP A 112 -14.48 -16.29 -9.92
CA ASP A 112 -14.81 -16.64 -11.29
C ASP A 112 -13.96 -15.86 -12.29
N ALA A 113 -13.71 -14.58 -12.03
CA ALA A 113 -12.86 -13.75 -12.87
C ALA A 113 -11.40 -14.24 -12.89
N VAL A 114 -10.86 -14.64 -11.71
CA VAL A 114 -9.54 -15.26 -11.61
C VAL A 114 -9.52 -16.58 -12.37
N ALA A 115 -10.52 -17.46 -12.19
CA ALA A 115 -10.58 -18.73 -12.89
C ALA A 115 -10.60 -18.54 -14.41
N ARG A 116 -11.42 -17.63 -14.91
CA ARG A 116 -11.51 -17.31 -16.35
C ARG A 116 -10.21 -16.77 -16.92
N ALA A 117 -9.60 -15.78 -16.24
CA ALA A 117 -8.31 -15.22 -16.66
C ALA A 117 -7.19 -16.28 -16.62
N SER A 118 -7.21 -17.21 -15.66
CA SER A 118 -6.26 -18.32 -15.60
C SER A 118 -6.44 -19.29 -16.76
N GLU A 119 -7.69 -19.66 -17.07
CA GLU A 119 -8.04 -20.56 -18.14
C GLU A 119 -7.58 -20.03 -19.52
N SER A 120 -7.76 -18.72 -19.78
CA SER A 120 -7.30 -18.08 -21.01
C SER A 120 -5.78 -18.16 -21.20
N GLN A 121 -5.02 -18.14 -20.10
CA GLN A 121 -3.56 -18.22 -20.08
C GLN A 121 -3.03 -19.64 -19.85
N LYS A 122 -3.91 -20.65 -19.81
CA LYS A 122 -3.57 -22.05 -19.54
C LYS A 122 -2.81 -22.24 -18.20
N MET A 123 -3.09 -21.40 -17.22
CA MET A 123 -2.58 -21.49 -15.85
C MET A 123 -3.51 -22.34 -14.98
N SER A 124 -2.96 -22.99 -13.98
CA SER A 124 -3.74 -23.55 -12.87
C SER A 124 -4.44 -22.44 -12.09
N LEU A 125 -5.50 -22.80 -11.36
CA LEU A 125 -6.20 -21.81 -10.50
C LEU A 125 -5.28 -21.25 -9.41
N GLU A 126 -4.35 -22.04 -8.89
CA GLU A 126 -3.36 -21.61 -7.90
C GLU A 126 -2.42 -20.55 -8.48
N GLU A 127 -1.88 -20.79 -9.68
CA GLU A 127 -1.06 -19.83 -10.41
C GLU A 127 -1.84 -18.53 -10.71
N GLY A 128 -3.11 -18.65 -11.09
CA GLY A 128 -3.98 -17.50 -11.30
C GLY A 128 -4.13 -16.64 -10.05
N TRP A 129 -4.26 -17.27 -8.86
CA TRP A 129 -4.27 -16.51 -7.61
C TRP A 129 -2.93 -15.85 -7.28
N MET A 130 -1.80 -16.46 -7.65
CA MET A 130 -0.49 -15.82 -7.50
C MET A 130 -0.39 -14.57 -8.37
N VAL A 131 -0.79 -14.67 -9.65
CA VAL A 131 -0.80 -13.54 -10.57
C VAL A 131 -1.78 -12.46 -10.13
N PHE A 132 -2.99 -12.84 -9.69
CA PHE A 132 -3.98 -11.89 -9.15
C PHE A 132 -3.41 -11.07 -7.98
N ARG A 133 -2.77 -11.72 -7.00
CA ARG A 133 -2.15 -11.06 -5.84
C ARG A 133 -1.03 -10.12 -6.26
N HIS A 134 -0.21 -10.55 -7.21
CA HIS A 134 0.82 -9.70 -7.81
C HIS A 134 0.21 -8.48 -8.51
N CYS A 135 -0.82 -8.67 -9.33
CA CYS A 135 -1.51 -7.59 -10.02
C CYS A 135 -2.19 -6.61 -9.05
N ALA A 136 -2.75 -7.10 -7.95
CA ALA A 136 -3.33 -6.27 -6.90
C ALA A 136 -2.25 -5.45 -6.17
N TRP A 137 -1.11 -6.07 -5.85
CA TRP A 137 0.04 -5.40 -5.23
C TRP A 137 0.67 -4.34 -6.12
N THR A 138 0.99 -4.69 -7.36
CA THR A 138 1.61 -3.79 -8.35
C THR A 138 0.62 -2.80 -8.96
N GLN A 139 -0.68 -2.99 -8.66
CA GLN A 139 -1.76 -2.14 -9.15
C GLN A 139 -1.98 -2.25 -10.66
N ALA A 140 -1.57 -3.36 -11.25
CA ALA A 140 -1.91 -3.70 -12.63
C ALA A 140 -3.43 -3.85 -12.82
N ILE A 141 -4.15 -4.27 -11.76
CA ILE A 141 -5.61 -4.28 -11.69
C ILE A 141 -6.14 -3.23 -10.72
N ASP A 142 -7.28 -2.61 -11.06
CA ASP A 142 -7.90 -1.55 -10.24
C ASP A 142 -8.85 -2.16 -9.19
N ILE A 143 -8.33 -2.47 -8.00
CA ILE A 143 -9.10 -3.03 -6.87
C ILE A 143 -9.00 -2.10 -5.67
N ASP A 144 -10.15 -1.89 -5.01
CA ASP A 144 -10.25 -1.15 -3.75
C ASP A 144 -9.99 -2.09 -2.57
N LEU A 145 -8.75 -2.10 -2.07
CA LEU A 145 -8.34 -2.88 -0.91
C LEU A 145 -8.72 -2.23 0.45
N SER A 146 -9.40 -1.08 0.45
CA SER A 146 -9.91 -0.48 1.70
C SER A 146 -11.23 -1.08 2.16
N VAL A 147 -11.87 -1.89 1.31
CA VAL A 147 -13.10 -2.64 1.62
C VAL A 147 -12.81 -4.14 1.58
N PRO A 148 -13.63 -4.99 2.27
CA PRO A 148 -13.42 -6.43 2.27
C PRO A 148 -13.40 -7.00 0.85
N LEU A 149 -12.33 -7.71 0.50
CA LEU A 149 -12.24 -8.46 -0.76
C LEU A 149 -12.95 -9.82 -0.57
N LEU A 150 -14.24 -9.84 -0.85
CA LEU A 150 -15.05 -11.05 -0.81
C LEU A 150 -14.93 -11.77 -2.16
N THR A 151 -14.22 -12.89 -2.19
CA THR A 151 -13.90 -13.61 -3.43
C THR A 151 -15.13 -14.15 -4.18
N SER A 152 -16.24 -14.37 -3.47
CA SER A 152 -17.53 -14.79 -4.02
C SER A 152 -18.39 -13.65 -4.62
N TYR A 153 -17.88 -12.42 -4.58
CA TYR A 153 -18.56 -11.24 -5.13
C TYR A 153 -17.64 -10.50 -6.11
N PRO A 154 -18.19 -9.64 -6.99
CA PRO A 154 -17.40 -8.78 -7.85
C PRO A 154 -16.47 -7.85 -7.04
N ALA A 155 -15.26 -7.66 -7.52
CA ALA A 155 -14.32 -6.73 -6.91
C ALA A 155 -14.82 -5.29 -7.03
N ARG A 156 -14.69 -4.52 -5.95
CA ARG A 156 -14.92 -3.08 -6.00
C ARG A 156 -13.73 -2.40 -6.71
N ARG A 157 -14.03 -1.67 -7.76
CA ARG A 157 -13.04 -1.05 -8.67
C ARG A 157 -12.96 0.46 -8.43
N ASN A 158 -12.25 0.86 -7.41
CA ASN A 158 -11.99 2.27 -7.08
C ASN A 158 -10.60 2.46 -6.43
N GLY A 159 -9.72 1.49 -6.59
CA GLY A 159 -8.40 1.52 -5.95
C GLY A 159 -7.56 2.72 -6.41
N ARG A 160 -7.65 3.12 -7.68
CA ARG A 160 -6.95 4.31 -8.21
C ARG A 160 -7.42 5.59 -7.53
N VAL A 161 -8.72 5.76 -7.37
CA VAL A 161 -9.31 6.94 -6.70
C VAL A 161 -8.90 7.00 -5.23
N LEU A 162 -8.90 5.84 -4.54
CA LEU A 162 -8.44 5.76 -3.16
C LEU A 162 -6.97 6.16 -3.03
N ARG A 163 -6.11 5.68 -3.93
CA ARG A 163 -4.68 6.01 -3.93
C ARG A 163 -4.42 7.49 -4.14
N GLU A 164 -5.12 8.11 -5.08
CA GLU A 164 -5.01 9.54 -5.33
C GLU A 164 -5.42 10.33 -4.08
N LYS A 165 -6.49 9.93 -3.40
CA LYS A 165 -6.90 10.54 -2.13
C LYS A 165 -5.85 10.36 -1.03
N LEU A 166 -5.32 9.14 -0.86
CA LEU A 166 -4.27 8.87 0.13
C LEU A 166 -2.99 9.64 -0.21
N ARG A 167 -2.60 9.69 -1.48
CA ARG A 167 -1.47 10.48 -1.94
C ARG A 167 -1.66 11.97 -1.67
N GLY A 168 -2.82 12.52 -2.02
CA GLY A 168 -3.15 13.92 -1.74
C GLY A 168 -3.11 14.24 -0.25
N SER A 169 -3.71 13.39 0.60
CA SER A 169 -3.69 13.60 2.06
C SER A 169 -2.30 13.46 2.68
N LEU A 170 -1.48 12.52 2.18
CA LEU A 170 -0.13 12.26 2.71
C LEU A 170 0.91 13.25 2.18
N PHE A 171 0.82 13.64 0.91
CA PHE A 171 1.87 14.38 0.23
C PHE A 171 1.51 15.82 -0.14
N GLU A 172 0.23 16.18 -0.24
CA GLU A 172 -0.22 17.52 -0.63
C GLU A 172 -0.77 18.33 0.55
N GLY A 173 -1.20 17.70 1.64
CA GLY A 173 -1.85 18.33 2.80
C GLY A 173 -0.94 19.11 3.75
N SER A 174 0.35 19.25 3.49
CA SER A 174 1.33 19.89 4.41
C SER A 174 1.78 21.29 3.97
N ALA A 175 1.10 21.91 3.01
CA ALA A 175 1.36 23.28 2.58
C ALA A 175 0.33 24.25 3.20
N LYS A 176 0.32 24.37 4.55
CA LYS A 176 -0.27 25.50 5.28
C LYS A 176 0.46 25.77 6.57
#